data_e02809384721b7f0c39ea0093735cb18
#
_entry.id   e02809384721b7f0c39ea0093735cb18
#
_cell.length_a   1.000
_cell.length_b   1.000
_cell.length_c   1.000
_cell.angle_alpha   90.00
_cell.angle_beta   90.00
_cell.angle_gamma   90.00
#
_symmetry.space_group_name_H-M   'P 1'
#
loop_
_entity.id
_entity.type
_entity.pdbx_description
1 polymer ?
#
loop_
_entity_poly.entity_id
_entity_poly.type
_entity_poly.pdbx_seq_one_letter_code
_entity_poly.pdbx_strand_id
1 'polypeptide(L)'
;MATRMHRSHRVAGALVGSAVGDALGAPFEFGPPRQFSARFPSPTRGSKTEMCGGGSLDWEPGEFTDDTQMALLVATSLVERGGLDEADVFERFSAWAAAGPPDIGNQTRAVLGSGRPWDVAAAEHFSRSGHAAGNGSLMRTTPAAIRFSRDGREATMDAARRISALTHGDPSAGEGCAIFHELMRVALNGADPLAAIPSALDAVAPEHRERWTTVLAPSWTPA
;
A
#
# COMPACT_ATOMS: atom_id res chain seq x y z
N MET A 1 0.94 14.32 31.23
CA MET A 1 1.99 13.85 30.31
C MET A 1 1.42 12.65 29.57
N ALA A 2 1.20 12.72 28.26
CA ALA A 2 0.73 11.58 27.49
C ALA A 2 1.86 10.53 27.46
N THR A 3 1.57 9.31 27.91
CA THR A 3 2.53 8.20 27.89
C THR A 3 2.92 7.94 26.43
N ARG A 4 4.20 8.12 26.11
CA ARG A 4 4.70 7.89 24.75
C ARG A 4 4.51 6.42 24.40
N MET A 5 3.66 6.15 23.40
CA MET A 5 3.36 4.78 22.95
C MET A 5 4.65 4.04 22.56
N HIS A 6 4.82 2.83 23.04
CA HIS A 6 5.99 2.01 22.72
C HIS A 6 6.03 1.66 21.21
N ARG A 7 7.23 1.55 20.62
CA ARG A 7 7.38 1.28 19.18
C ARG A 7 6.69 -0.01 18.74
N SER A 8 6.72 -1.07 19.57
CA SER A 8 6.04 -2.33 19.27
C SER A 8 4.52 -2.16 19.06
N HIS A 9 3.88 -1.28 19.85
CA HIS A 9 2.46 -0.98 19.68
C HIS A 9 2.21 -0.21 18.38
N ARG A 10 3.12 0.69 17.98
CA ARG A 10 3.01 1.40 16.70
C ARG A 10 3.18 0.45 15.52
N VAL A 11 4.11 -0.51 15.61
CA VAL A 11 4.30 -1.56 14.60
C VAL A 11 3.06 -2.45 14.48
N ALA A 12 2.55 -2.97 15.60
CA ALA A 12 1.33 -3.76 15.61
C ALA A 12 0.13 -2.96 15.08
N GLY A 13 0.02 -1.68 15.50
CA GLY A 13 -1.02 -0.78 15.03
C GLY A 13 -0.96 -0.50 13.53
N ALA A 14 0.24 -0.42 12.95
CA ALA A 14 0.39 -0.22 11.50
C ALA A 14 -0.08 -1.45 10.70
N LEU A 15 0.33 -2.66 11.12
CA LEU A 15 -0.08 -3.90 10.44
C LEU A 15 -1.57 -4.17 10.61
N VAL A 16 -2.05 -4.15 11.85
CA VAL A 16 -3.47 -4.42 12.13
C VAL A 16 -4.36 -3.32 11.57
N GLY A 17 -3.91 -2.05 11.65
CA GLY A 17 -4.65 -0.92 11.10
C GLY A 17 -4.78 -0.97 9.59
N SER A 18 -3.75 -1.45 8.88
CA SER A 18 -3.82 -1.67 7.42
C SER A 18 -4.88 -2.72 7.08
N ALA A 19 -4.85 -3.89 7.73
CA ALA A 19 -5.82 -4.96 7.49
C ALA A 19 -7.26 -4.60 7.90
N VAL A 20 -7.41 -3.83 9.00
CA VAL A 20 -8.73 -3.32 9.42
C VAL A 20 -9.25 -2.27 8.43
N GLY A 21 -8.36 -1.42 7.91
CA GLY A 21 -8.72 -0.43 6.88
C GLY A 21 -9.19 -1.08 5.60
N ASP A 22 -8.50 -2.10 5.13
CA ASP A 22 -8.87 -2.95 4.01
C ASP A 22 -10.26 -3.57 4.22
N ALA A 23 -10.47 -4.34 5.28
CA ALA A 23 -11.75 -4.99 5.58
C ALA A 23 -12.93 -4.02 5.80
N LEU A 24 -12.66 -2.79 6.26
CA LEU A 24 -13.67 -1.72 6.34
C LEU A 24 -13.97 -1.10 4.98
N GLY A 25 -12.97 -0.99 4.11
CA GLY A 25 -13.08 -0.39 2.79
C GLY A 25 -13.68 -1.30 1.74
N ALA A 26 -13.37 -2.60 1.79
CA ALA A 26 -13.74 -3.61 0.81
C ALA A 26 -15.21 -3.58 0.36
N PRO A 27 -16.22 -3.47 1.26
CA PRO A 27 -17.62 -3.43 0.85
C PRO A 27 -18.02 -2.16 0.08
N PHE A 28 -17.18 -1.13 0.09
CA PHE A 28 -17.46 0.18 -0.53
C PHE A 28 -16.60 0.43 -1.76
N GLU A 29 -15.64 -0.44 -2.02
CA GLU A 29 -14.84 -0.39 -3.22
C GLU A 29 -15.73 -0.57 -4.47
N PHE A 30 -15.40 0.13 -5.53
CA PHE A 30 -16.19 0.22 -6.77
C PHE A 30 -17.59 0.85 -6.61
N GLY A 31 -17.94 1.30 -5.40
CA GLY A 31 -19.19 2.01 -5.12
C GLY A 31 -19.07 3.53 -5.35
N PRO A 32 -20.21 4.26 -5.25
CA PRO A 32 -20.20 5.71 -5.39
C PRO A 32 -19.43 6.39 -4.26
N PRO A 33 -18.79 7.56 -4.51
CA PRO A 33 -18.12 8.34 -3.49
C PRO A 33 -19.03 8.62 -2.29
N ARG A 34 -18.45 8.62 -1.08
CA ARG A 34 -19.12 8.89 0.20
C ARG A 34 -20.14 7.84 0.64
N GLN A 35 -20.21 6.68 0.03
CA GLN A 35 -21.14 5.62 0.39
C GLN A 35 -20.95 5.18 1.86
N PHE A 36 -19.72 5.03 2.35
CA PHE A 36 -19.44 4.72 3.75
C PHE A 36 -20.02 5.79 4.69
N SER A 37 -19.71 7.07 4.44
CA SER A 37 -20.18 8.19 5.29
C SER A 37 -21.70 8.36 5.24
N ALA A 38 -22.34 8.04 4.11
CA ALA A 38 -23.79 8.06 4.00
C ALA A 38 -24.44 6.94 4.82
N ARG A 39 -23.84 5.75 4.84
CA ARG A 39 -24.33 4.59 5.62
C ARG A 39 -24.05 4.76 7.12
N PHE A 40 -22.91 5.35 7.48
CA PHE A 40 -22.44 5.51 8.85
C PHE A 40 -22.13 6.99 9.15
N PRO A 41 -23.15 7.88 9.24
CA PRO A 41 -22.93 9.32 9.40
C PRO A 41 -22.30 9.71 10.73
N SER A 42 -22.41 8.85 11.74
CA SER A 42 -21.86 9.05 13.08
C SER A 42 -21.26 7.74 13.60
N PRO A 43 -20.09 7.32 13.09
CA PRO A 43 -19.48 6.08 13.52
C PRO A 43 -19.16 6.13 15.02
N THR A 44 -19.54 5.07 15.73
CA THR A 44 -19.35 4.97 17.17
C THR A 44 -18.10 4.16 17.47
N ARG A 45 -17.14 4.74 18.17
CA ARG A 45 -15.92 4.06 18.56
C ARG A 45 -16.23 2.75 19.31
N GLY A 46 -15.67 1.64 18.82
CA GLY A 46 -15.90 0.31 19.39
C GLY A 46 -17.20 -0.36 18.94
N SER A 47 -18.00 0.26 18.07
CA SER A 47 -19.06 -0.40 17.34
C SER A 47 -18.48 -1.43 16.37
N LYS A 48 -19.27 -2.49 16.08
CA LYS A 48 -18.96 -3.48 15.06
C LYS A 48 -19.81 -3.32 13.79
N THR A 49 -20.65 -2.30 13.76
CA THR A 49 -21.64 -2.11 12.68
C THR A 49 -21.02 -1.69 11.38
N GLU A 50 -19.87 -0.98 11.45
CA GLU A 50 -19.12 -0.54 10.29
C GLU A 50 -18.39 -1.68 9.58
N MET A 51 -18.03 -2.76 10.28
CA MET A 51 -17.45 -3.97 9.70
C MET A 51 -18.59 -4.85 9.15
N CYS A 52 -19.23 -4.40 8.08
CA CYS A 52 -20.53 -4.89 7.65
C CYS A 52 -20.51 -5.93 6.52
N GLY A 53 -19.37 -6.11 5.85
CA GLY A 53 -19.30 -6.96 4.65
C GLY A 53 -20.16 -6.48 3.48
N GLY A 54 -20.31 -7.32 2.46
CA GLY A 54 -21.09 -7.03 1.25
C GLY A 54 -20.24 -6.38 0.14
N GLY A 55 -20.81 -5.44 -0.60
CA GLY A 55 -20.16 -4.82 -1.75
C GLY A 55 -20.26 -5.67 -3.02
N SER A 56 -19.49 -5.29 -4.06
CA SER A 56 -19.56 -5.91 -5.38
C SER A 56 -19.07 -7.36 -5.43
N LEU A 57 -18.26 -7.77 -4.46
CA LEU A 57 -17.69 -9.12 -4.34
C LEU A 57 -18.28 -9.91 -3.17
N ASP A 58 -19.33 -9.38 -2.50
CA ASP A 58 -20.08 -10.03 -1.41
C ASP A 58 -19.18 -10.49 -0.25
N TRP A 59 -18.29 -9.58 0.20
CA TRP A 59 -17.35 -9.85 1.29
C TRP A 59 -18.04 -10.21 2.61
N GLU A 60 -17.48 -11.16 3.34
CA GLU A 60 -17.92 -11.42 4.73
C GLU A 60 -17.50 -10.28 5.66
N PRO A 61 -18.26 -10.02 6.76
CA PRO A 61 -17.86 -9.00 7.73
C PRO A 61 -16.48 -9.27 8.33
N GLY A 62 -15.52 -8.38 8.08
CA GLY A 62 -14.14 -8.51 8.54
C GLY A 62 -13.21 -9.26 7.59
N GLU A 63 -13.70 -9.70 6.45
CA GLU A 63 -12.88 -10.26 5.38
C GLU A 63 -12.03 -9.15 4.76
N PHE A 64 -10.75 -9.46 4.51
CA PHE A 64 -9.79 -8.57 3.88
C PHE A 64 -9.47 -9.04 2.45
N THR A 65 -9.02 -8.11 1.61
CA THR A 65 -8.88 -8.30 0.16
C THR A 65 -7.44 -8.59 -0.25
N ASP A 66 -7.12 -8.35 -1.54
CA ASP A 66 -5.78 -8.46 -2.09
C ASP A 66 -4.77 -7.50 -1.42
N ASP A 67 -5.23 -6.37 -0.87
CA ASP A 67 -4.41 -5.45 -0.07
C ASP A 67 -3.65 -6.19 1.03
N THR A 68 -4.39 -6.81 1.94
CA THR A 68 -3.80 -7.54 3.07
C THR A 68 -3.16 -8.85 2.64
N GLN A 69 -3.76 -9.58 1.68
CA GLN A 69 -3.20 -10.83 1.17
C GLN A 69 -1.80 -10.60 0.60
N MET A 70 -1.62 -9.61 -0.27
CA MET A 70 -0.33 -9.28 -0.85
C MET A 70 0.65 -8.70 0.18
N ALA A 71 0.17 -7.92 1.16
CA ALA A 71 1.00 -7.45 2.26
C ALA A 71 1.58 -8.61 3.09
N LEU A 72 0.78 -9.65 3.35
CA LEU A 72 1.26 -10.86 4.05
C LEU A 72 2.34 -11.61 3.25
N LEU A 73 2.23 -11.67 1.92
CA LEU A 73 3.25 -12.27 1.06
C LEU A 73 4.57 -11.49 1.13
N VAL A 74 4.50 -10.14 1.10
CA VAL A 74 5.68 -9.28 1.32
C VAL A 74 6.28 -9.53 2.71
N ALA A 75 5.45 -9.55 3.76
CA ALA A 75 5.92 -9.79 5.13
C ALA A 75 6.63 -11.14 5.26
N THR A 76 6.04 -12.20 4.70
CA THR A 76 6.59 -13.55 4.73
C THR A 76 7.95 -13.60 4.03
N SER A 77 8.06 -13.03 2.83
CA SER A 77 9.33 -12.96 2.10
C SER A 77 10.41 -12.21 2.92
N LEU A 78 10.08 -11.03 3.45
CA LEU A 78 11.01 -10.24 4.26
C LEU A 78 11.54 -11.00 5.49
N VAL A 79 10.70 -11.82 6.13
CA VAL A 79 11.08 -12.61 7.30
C VAL A 79 11.94 -13.81 6.88
N GLU A 80 11.53 -14.57 5.88
CA GLU A 80 12.21 -15.79 5.44
C GLU A 80 13.54 -15.52 4.75
N ARG A 81 13.63 -14.41 3.97
CA ARG A 81 14.87 -14.00 3.28
C ARG A 81 15.76 -13.08 4.12
N GLY A 82 15.25 -12.58 5.25
CA GLY A 82 15.99 -11.65 6.11
C GLY A 82 16.14 -10.23 5.54
N GLY A 83 15.55 -9.94 4.39
CA GLY A 83 15.60 -8.66 3.68
C GLY A 83 14.71 -8.68 2.44
N LEU A 84 14.81 -7.66 1.60
CA LEU A 84 14.06 -7.59 0.34
C LEU A 84 14.73 -8.48 -0.73
N ASP A 85 14.01 -9.48 -1.15
CA ASP A 85 14.29 -10.36 -2.29
C ASP A 85 13.14 -10.21 -3.29
N GLU A 86 13.36 -9.41 -4.33
CA GLU A 86 12.34 -9.07 -5.33
C GLU A 86 11.86 -10.29 -6.10
N ALA A 87 12.78 -11.20 -6.42
CA ALA A 87 12.44 -12.42 -7.14
C ALA A 87 11.49 -13.30 -6.30
N ASP A 88 11.80 -13.47 -5.00
CA ASP A 88 10.94 -14.25 -4.09
C ASP A 88 9.57 -13.58 -3.89
N VAL A 89 9.52 -12.25 -3.72
CA VAL A 89 8.24 -11.53 -3.62
C VAL A 89 7.41 -11.70 -4.90
N PHE A 90 8.03 -11.57 -6.07
CA PHE A 90 7.34 -11.73 -7.35
C PHE A 90 6.83 -13.16 -7.57
N GLU A 91 7.61 -14.16 -7.20
CA GLU A 91 7.20 -15.57 -7.27
C GLU A 91 5.98 -15.84 -6.38
N ARG A 92 5.97 -15.32 -5.14
CA ARG A 92 4.83 -15.43 -4.22
C ARG A 92 3.58 -14.75 -4.79
N PHE A 93 3.73 -13.56 -5.35
CA PHE A 93 2.63 -12.85 -6.02
C PHE A 93 2.09 -13.64 -7.21
N SER A 94 2.98 -14.24 -8.01
CA SER A 94 2.59 -15.05 -9.17
C SER A 94 1.83 -16.31 -8.76
N ALA A 95 2.30 -16.99 -7.71
CA ALA A 95 1.61 -18.16 -7.16
C ALA A 95 0.22 -17.79 -6.59
N TRP A 96 0.12 -16.67 -5.86
CA TRP A 96 -1.15 -16.15 -5.36
C TRP A 96 -2.11 -15.79 -6.49
N ALA A 97 -1.65 -15.09 -7.53
CA ALA A 97 -2.47 -14.73 -8.68
C ALA A 97 -2.95 -15.97 -9.45
N ALA A 98 -2.11 -17.00 -9.58
CA ALA A 98 -2.46 -18.27 -10.22
C ALA A 98 -3.52 -19.07 -9.43
N ALA A 99 -3.61 -18.87 -8.11
CA ALA A 99 -4.65 -19.47 -7.27
C ALA A 99 -6.05 -18.86 -7.50
N GLY A 100 -6.16 -17.77 -8.26
CA GLY A 100 -7.43 -17.16 -8.66
C GLY A 100 -8.13 -16.42 -7.53
N PRO A 101 -7.49 -15.46 -6.85
CA PRO A 101 -8.15 -14.66 -5.82
C PRO A 101 -9.37 -13.94 -6.41
N PRO A 102 -10.45 -13.74 -5.62
CA PRO A 102 -11.66 -13.08 -6.09
C PRO A 102 -11.40 -11.63 -6.50
N ASP A 103 -10.49 -10.98 -5.80
CA ASP A 103 -10.04 -9.62 -6.09
C ASP A 103 -8.57 -9.62 -6.48
N ILE A 104 -8.30 -9.12 -7.65
CA ILE A 104 -6.95 -8.87 -8.16
C ILE A 104 -7.03 -7.76 -9.22
N GLY A 105 -6.38 -6.64 -8.98
CA GLY A 105 -6.35 -5.51 -9.89
C GLY A 105 -5.89 -5.89 -11.30
N ASN A 106 -6.51 -5.31 -12.32
CA ASN A 106 -6.27 -5.65 -13.73
C ASN A 106 -4.79 -5.53 -14.12
N GLN A 107 -4.09 -4.50 -13.66
CA GLN A 107 -2.67 -4.31 -13.92
C GLN A 107 -1.83 -5.40 -13.26
N THR A 108 -2.07 -5.70 -11.98
CA THR A 108 -1.39 -6.78 -11.23
C THR A 108 -1.57 -8.12 -11.94
N ARG A 109 -2.80 -8.44 -12.32
CA ARG A 109 -3.14 -9.66 -13.08
C ARG A 109 -2.39 -9.71 -14.42
N ALA A 110 -2.35 -8.61 -15.16
CA ALA A 110 -1.69 -8.55 -16.47
C ALA A 110 -0.18 -8.74 -16.36
N VAL A 111 0.47 -8.13 -15.37
CA VAL A 111 1.91 -8.26 -15.16
C VAL A 111 2.28 -9.66 -14.67
N LEU A 112 1.63 -10.16 -13.63
CA LEU A 112 1.93 -11.48 -13.05
C LEU A 112 1.60 -12.63 -14.00
N GLY A 113 0.56 -12.48 -14.82
CA GLY A 113 0.16 -13.46 -15.85
C GLY A 113 0.94 -13.36 -17.16
N SER A 114 1.88 -12.43 -17.30
CA SER A 114 2.60 -12.19 -18.54
C SER A 114 3.63 -13.28 -18.91
N GLY A 115 4.03 -14.10 -17.95
CA GLY A 115 5.13 -15.08 -18.10
C GLY A 115 6.51 -14.43 -18.25
N ARG A 116 6.65 -13.13 -18.02
CA ARG A 116 7.92 -12.39 -18.11
C ARG A 116 8.65 -12.44 -16.76
N PRO A 117 10.00 -12.34 -16.77
CA PRO A 117 10.80 -12.24 -15.55
C PRO A 117 10.42 -11.00 -14.72
N TRP A 118 10.61 -11.10 -13.39
CA TRP A 118 10.23 -10.09 -12.40
C TRP A 118 10.85 -8.70 -12.66
N ASP A 119 12.06 -8.65 -13.20
CA ASP A 119 12.85 -7.43 -13.45
C ASP A 119 12.44 -6.67 -14.72
N VAL A 120 11.61 -7.27 -15.58
CA VAL A 120 11.17 -6.65 -16.84
C VAL A 120 9.66 -6.58 -17.01
N ALA A 121 8.89 -7.45 -16.34
CA ALA A 121 7.45 -7.62 -16.56
C ALA A 121 6.66 -6.32 -16.44
N ALA A 122 6.86 -5.59 -15.35
CA ALA A 122 6.12 -4.34 -15.09
C ALA A 122 6.55 -3.19 -16.02
N ALA A 123 7.86 -3.08 -16.31
CA ALA A 123 8.38 -2.07 -17.23
C ALA A 123 7.87 -2.27 -18.66
N GLU A 124 7.83 -3.52 -19.14
CA GLU A 124 7.26 -3.85 -20.44
C GLU A 124 5.74 -3.59 -20.50
N HIS A 125 5.02 -3.88 -19.40
CA HIS A 125 3.60 -3.54 -19.32
C HIS A 125 3.37 -2.03 -19.41
N PHE A 126 4.13 -1.24 -18.65
CA PHE A 126 4.06 0.22 -18.68
C PHE A 126 4.40 0.79 -20.05
N SER A 127 5.46 0.32 -20.70
CA SER A 127 5.86 0.80 -22.03
C SER A 127 4.77 0.58 -23.12
N ARG A 128 3.93 -0.45 -22.94
CA ARG A 128 2.82 -0.74 -23.85
C ARG A 128 1.54 0.01 -23.52
N SER A 129 1.22 0.16 -22.23
CA SER A 129 -0.05 0.74 -21.77
C SER A 129 0.00 2.26 -21.59
N GLY A 130 1.18 2.84 -21.33
CA GLY A 130 1.36 4.24 -20.98
C GLY A 130 0.80 4.63 -19.60
N HIS A 131 0.09 3.71 -18.92
CA HIS A 131 -0.52 3.90 -17.62
C HIS A 131 -0.28 2.67 -16.75
N ALA A 132 0.42 2.83 -15.63
CA ALA A 132 0.72 1.74 -14.71
C ALA A 132 0.93 2.23 -13.27
N ALA A 133 0.16 3.25 -12.84
CA ALA A 133 0.24 3.88 -11.53
C ALA A 133 -1.03 3.67 -10.69
N GLY A 134 -1.61 2.48 -10.75
CA GLY A 134 -2.72 2.09 -9.88
C GLY A 134 -2.30 1.94 -8.40
N ASN A 135 -3.29 1.82 -7.51
CA ASN A 135 -3.07 1.66 -6.06
C ASN A 135 -2.42 0.32 -5.68
N GLY A 136 -2.52 -0.72 -6.51
CA GLY A 136 -2.12 -2.09 -6.19
C GLY A 136 -0.68 -2.31 -5.72
N SER A 137 0.22 -1.32 -5.86
CA SER A 137 1.54 -1.38 -5.24
C SER A 137 1.59 -0.75 -3.84
N LEU A 138 0.86 0.35 -3.62
CA LEU A 138 0.85 1.07 -2.34
C LEU A 138 0.21 0.24 -1.22
N MET A 139 -0.94 -0.36 -1.50
CA MET A 139 -1.76 -1.09 -0.55
C MET A 139 -1.01 -2.20 0.21
N ARG A 140 -0.02 -2.83 -0.41
CA ARG A 140 0.71 -4.00 0.10
C ARG A 140 2.05 -3.70 0.78
N THR A 141 2.48 -2.42 0.86
CA THR A 141 3.87 -2.09 1.22
C THR A 141 4.13 -1.90 2.72
N THR A 142 3.11 -1.85 3.56
CA THR A 142 3.22 -1.64 5.02
C THR A 142 4.30 -2.49 5.70
N PRO A 143 4.44 -3.81 5.44
CA PRO A 143 5.48 -4.63 6.06
C PRO A 143 6.90 -4.17 5.74
N ALA A 144 7.15 -3.73 4.51
CA ALA A 144 8.45 -3.24 4.11
C ALA A 144 8.79 -1.89 4.78
N ALA A 145 7.81 -0.97 4.89
CA ALA A 145 7.99 0.25 5.65
C ALA A 145 8.42 -0.04 7.10
N ILE A 146 7.82 -1.03 7.74
CA ILE A 146 8.18 -1.47 9.09
C ILE A 146 9.61 -2.03 9.13
N ARG A 147 9.95 -2.93 8.22
CA ARG A 147 11.24 -3.62 8.15
C ARG A 147 12.38 -2.61 7.98
N PHE A 148 12.27 -1.69 7.05
CA PHE A 148 13.32 -0.74 6.71
C PHE A 148 13.30 0.57 7.51
N SER A 149 12.29 0.81 8.35
CA SER A 149 12.14 2.06 9.12
C SER A 149 13.29 2.40 10.07
N ARG A 150 14.18 1.45 10.37
CA ARG A 150 15.39 1.65 11.18
C ARG A 150 16.64 1.85 10.34
N ASP A 151 16.57 1.57 9.05
CA ASP A 151 17.71 1.62 8.14
C ASP A 151 17.86 3.02 7.47
N GLY A 152 17.04 3.98 7.90
CA GLY A 152 17.05 5.35 7.42
C GLY A 152 16.04 5.62 6.31
N ARG A 153 15.92 6.91 5.94
CA ARG A 153 14.97 7.37 4.91
C ARG A 153 15.24 6.72 3.56
N GLU A 154 16.49 6.78 3.10
CA GLU A 154 16.88 6.31 1.78
C GLU A 154 16.55 4.84 1.59
N ALA A 155 16.97 3.97 2.51
CA ALA A 155 16.68 2.53 2.46
C ALA A 155 15.17 2.25 2.51
N THR A 156 14.41 3.01 3.32
CA THR A 156 12.97 2.85 3.46
C THR A 156 12.23 3.22 2.17
N MET A 157 12.61 4.33 1.54
CA MET A 157 12.01 4.80 0.28
C MET A 157 12.44 3.95 -0.92
N ASP A 158 13.70 3.49 -0.96
CA ASP A 158 14.19 2.59 -2.00
C ASP A 158 13.42 1.26 -2.00
N ALA A 159 13.27 0.65 -0.84
CA ALA A 159 12.49 -0.60 -0.72
C ALA A 159 11.06 -0.44 -1.25
N ALA A 160 10.42 0.70 -1.02
CA ALA A 160 9.09 1.00 -1.53
C ALA A 160 9.06 1.03 -3.07
N ARG A 161 10.00 1.75 -3.69
CA ARG A 161 10.11 1.84 -5.16
C ARG A 161 10.33 0.47 -5.79
N ARG A 162 11.23 -0.32 -5.22
CA ARG A 162 11.56 -1.67 -5.70
C ARG A 162 10.36 -2.61 -5.63
N ILE A 163 9.62 -2.64 -4.51
CA ILE A 163 8.41 -3.46 -4.38
C ILE A 163 7.30 -2.97 -5.32
N SER A 164 7.17 -1.66 -5.52
CA SER A 164 6.22 -1.10 -6.48
C SER A 164 6.53 -1.57 -7.90
N ALA A 165 7.79 -1.49 -8.30
CA ALA A 165 8.27 -1.85 -9.64
C ALA A 165 8.02 -3.31 -10.03
N LEU A 166 7.74 -4.21 -9.08
CA LEU A 166 7.41 -5.60 -9.39
C LEU A 166 6.14 -5.75 -10.25
N THR A 167 5.17 -4.85 -10.10
CA THR A 167 3.91 -4.90 -10.87
C THR A 167 3.48 -3.55 -11.42
N HIS A 168 4.06 -2.45 -10.94
CA HIS A 168 3.71 -1.09 -11.32
C HIS A 168 4.95 -0.39 -11.89
N GLY A 169 5.12 -0.49 -13.21
CA GLY A 169 6.29 0.04 -13.91
C GLY A 169 6.30 1.55 -14.09
N ASP A 170 5.21 2.26 -13.75
CA ASP A 170 5.19 3.72 -13.75
C ASP A 170 5.96 4.24 -12.51
N PRO A 171 7.04 5.03 -12.70
CA PRO A 171 7.81 5.56 -11.58
C PRO A 171 6.98 6.39 -10.59
N SER A 172 5.89 7.01 -11.05
CA SER A 172 4.98 7.77 -10.19
C SER A 172 4.36 6.91 -9.10
N ALA A 173 4.02 5.64 -9.38
CA ALA A 173 3.54 4.71 -8.37
C ALA A 173 4.61 4.41 -7.30
N GLY A 174 5.86 4.21 -7.74
CA GLY A 174 7.01 4.02 -6.86
C GLY A 174 7.25 5.21 -5.93
N GLU A 175 7.14 6.43 -6.44
CA GLU A 175 7.28 7.64 -5.63
C GLU A 175 6.16 7.79 -4.60
N GLY A 176 4.91 7.45 -4.95
CA GLY A 176 3.80 7.41 -3.98
C GLY A 176 4.06 6.44 -2.85
N CYS A 177 4.53 5.23 -3.17
CA CYS A 177 4.94 4.24 -2.17
C CYS A 177 6.10 4.75 -1.30
N ALA A 178 7.09 5.40 -1.90
CA ALA A 178 8.25 5.94 -1.19
C ALA A 178 7.86 7.03 -0.19
N ILE A 179 6.99 7.97 -0.59
CA ILE A 179 6.45 8.99 0.32
C ILE A 179 5.73 8.32 1.48
N PHE A 180 4.81 7.40 1.20
CA PHE A 180 4.07 6.69 2.24
C PHE A 180 5.00 5.97 3.23
N HIS A 181 6.04 5.31 2.74
CA HIS A 181 7.03 4.64 3.58
C HIS A 181 7.79 5.62 4.48
N GLU A 182 8.16 6.79 3.98
CA GLU A 182 8.82 7.82 4.80
C GLU A 182 7.87 8.33 5.90
N LEU A 183 6.62 8.60 5.57
CA LEU A 183 5.62 9.01 6.57
C LEU A 183 5.42 7.92 7.64
N MET A 184 5.34 6.65 7.23
CA MET A 184 5.28 5.53 8.17
C MET A 184 6.53 5.43 9.03
N ARG A 185 7.73 5.58 8.46
CA ARG A 185 9.00 5.59 9.21
C ARG A 185 8.99 6.64 10.29
N VAL A 186 8.53 7.84 9.98
CA VAL A 186 8.40 8.95 10.92
C VAL A 186 7.40 8.61 12.04
N ALA A 187 6.21 8.10 11.70
CA ALA A 187 5.20 7.68 12.65
C ALA A 187 5.68 6.54 13.56
N LEU A 188 6.34 5.52 13.00
CA LEU A 188 6.91 4.40 13.75
C LEU A 188 7.99 4.83 14.74
N ASN A 189 8.69 5.92 14.48
CA ASN A 189 9.66 6.53 15.37
C ASN A 189 9.03 7.53 16.37
N GLY A 190 7.70 7.73 16.30
CA GLY A 190 6.92 8.51 17.27
C GLY A 190 6.89 10.02 17.01
N ALA A 191 7.20 10.44 15.80
CA ALA A 191 7.03 11.80 15.32
C ALA A 191 5.73 11.93 14.47
N ASP A 192 5.34 13.15 14.19
CA ASP A 192 4.16 13.44 13.38
C ASP A 192 4.46 13.19 11.90
N PRO A 193 3.80 12.22 11.25
CA PRO A 193 4.01 11.92 9.84
C PRO A 193 3.53 13.06 8.92
N LEU A 194 2.48 13.78 9.27
CA LEU A 194 1.96 14.88 8.42
C LEU A 194 2.94 16.05 8.37
N ALA A 195 3.60 16.35 9.48
CA ALA A 195 4.67 17.35 9.52
C ALA A 195 5.91 16.96 8.69
N ALA A 196 6.05 15.68 8.33
CA ALA A 196 7.17 15.19 7.52
C ALA A 196 6.91 15.26 6.00
N ILE A 197 5.68 15.60 5.56
CA ILE A 197 5.33 15.66 4.12
C ILE A 197 6.33 16.52 3.31
N PRO A 198 6.69 17.76 3.71
CA PRO A 198 7.63 18.55 2.93
C PRO A 198 8.98 17.84 2.72
N SER A 199 9.53 17.26 3.80
CA SER A 199 10.81 16.58 3.73
C SER A 199 10.75 15.23 2.98
N ALA A 200 9.60 14.58 2.92
CA ALA A 200 9.38 13.40 2.10
C ALA A 200 9.34 13.79 0.60
N LEU A 201 8.69 14.90 0.28
CA LEU A 201 8.63 15.45 -1.09
C LEU A 201 10.02 15.86 -1.61
N ASP A 202 10.91 16.38 -0.75
CA ASP A 202 12.28 16.71 -1.15
C ASP A 202 13.09 15.50 -1.64
N ALA A 203 12.74 14.30 -1.19
CA ALA A 203 13.36 13.04 -1.58
C ALA A 203 12.70 12.35 -2.79
N VAL A 204 11.63 12.96 -3.34
CA VAL A 204 10.97 12.51 -4.59
C VAL A 204 11.79 12.99 -5.79
N ALA A 205 11.87 12.15 -6.82
CA ALA A 205 12.51 12.51 -8.08
C ALA A 205 11.94 13.83 -8.64
N PRO A 206 12.77 14.76 -9.11
CA PRO A 206 12.35 16.12 -9.47
C PRO A 206 11.15 16.16 -10.44
N GLU A 207 11.14 15.25 -11.43
CA GLU A 207 10.10 15.13 -12.45
C GLU A 207 8.72 14.72 -11.90
N HIS A 208 8.66 14.11 -10.72
CA HIS A 208 7.41 13.69 -10.06
C HIS A 208 7.00 14.60 -8.90
N ARG A 209 7.89 15.49 -8.46
CA ARG A 209 7.71 16.30 -7.23
C ARG A 209 6.49 17.22 -7.31
N GLU A 210 6.31 17.93 -8.43
CA GLU A 210 5.18 18.86 -8.61
C GLU A 210 3.83 18.14 -8.46
N ARG A 211 3.68 16.97 -9.11
CA ARG A 211 2.48 16.15 -9.01
C ARG A 211 2.17 15.78 -7.57
N TRP A 212 3.16 15.25 -6.85
CA TRP A 212 2.96 14.82 -5.47
C TRP A 212 2.77 15.97 -4.50
N THR A 213 3.39 17.12 -4.74
CA THR A 213 3.13 18.34 -3.98
C THR A 213 1.66 18.77 -4.12
N THR A 214 1.10 18.68 -5.32
CA THR A 214 -0.31 18.99 -5.56
C THR A 214 -1.24 17.99 -4.88
N VAL A 215 -0.99 16.70 -5.02
CA VAL A 215 -1.84 15.63 -4.43
C VAL A 215 -1.82 15.65 -2.89
N LEU A 216 -0.70 16.01 -2.28
CA LEU A 216 -0.56 16.07 -0.82
C LEU A 216 -0.89 17.45 -0.23
N ALA A 217 -1.32 18.39 -1.04
CA ALA A 217 -1.78 19.69 -0.54
C ALA A 217 -3.09 19.52 0.26
N PRO A 218 -3.25 20.23 1.39
CA PRO A 218 -4.48 20.14 2.20
C PRO A 218 -5.78 20.51 1.46
N SER A 219 -5.66 21.26 0.36
CA SER A 219 -6.77 21.68 -0.50
C SER A 219 -7.11 20.68 -1.60
N TRP A 220 -6.32 19.60 -1.77
CA TRP A 220 -6.57 18.62 -2.83
C TRP A 220 -7.83 17.81 -2.53
N THR A 221 -8.65 17.61 -3.55
CA THR A 221 -9.80 16.70 -3.52
C THR A 221 -9.73 15.79 -4.76
N PRO A 222 -10.09 14.51 -4.62
CA PRO A 222 -10.18 13.62 -5.78
C PRO A 222 -11.26 14.12 -6.75
N ALA A 223 -10.99 13.99 -8.05
CA ALA A 223 -11.91 14.35 -9.13
C ALA A 223 -13.13 13.42 -9.18
#